data_f54882f4b3c216716b1fe421fa41c0d1
#
_entry.id   f54882f4b3c216716b1fe421fa41c0d1
#
_cell.length_a   1.000
_cell.length_b   1.000
_cell.length_c   1.000
_cell.angle_alpha   90.00
_cell.angle_beta   90.00
_cell.angle_gamma   90.00
#
_symmetry.space_group_name_H-M   'P 1'
#
loop_
_entity.id
_entity.type
_entity.pdbx_description
1 polymer ?
#
loop_
_entity_poly.entity_id
_entity_poly.type
_entity_poly.pdbx_seq_one_letter_code
_entity_poly.pdbx_strand_id
1 'polypeptide(L)'
;MIKITKGLDLPIAGMPLQQISPAPAVKRVALLGEEYVGMRPAMAVKEGDRVKKGQILFEDKKIPGVCFTAPASGIVSAIHRGERRVLQSVVIDIEGNDAVAFTRYAADALAELPRDTVQQQLLASGQWTALRTRPFSKTPLPGSTPAAIFVNAMDTNPLAAEPQPIILAERAAFDAGLTVLTRLTDGKVHVCQPSGGKLGGHPLGQVCFNQFSGPHPAGLPGTHIHFLEPVSLNKQVWHLNYQDAIAIGKLFLDGELYCERIIALGGPQVTSPRLVKTTLGASLEDLLAGELQEGENRVISGSVLSGARAHGPHAFLGRFHLQVSVVKEGREKELFGWVMPGKEKFSITRTTLGHFFKRKRFHFSTDTNGGERAMVPIGNYERVMPLDILPTILLRDLLAGDTDSAQELGCLELDEEDLALCTYVCPGKYEYGPALRSVLTRIEQEG
;
A
#
# COMPACT_ATOMS: atom_id res chain seq x y z
N MET A 1 2.61 -17.73 -16.69
CA MET A 1 1.36 -17.37 -16.00
C MET A 1 1.24 -18.19 -14.73
N ILE A 2 1.07 -17.53 -13.59
CA ILE A 2 0.93 -18.15 -12.26
C ILE A 2 -0.54 -18.00 -11.84
N LYS A 3 -1.18 -19.13 -11.51
CA LYS A 3 -2.59 -19.16 -11.10
C LYS A 3 -2.70 -19.38 -9.60
N ILE A 4 -3.23 -18.39 -8.91
CA ILE A 4 -3.55 -18.43 -7.49
C ILE A 4 -4.94 -19.04 -7.32
N THR A 5 -5.06 -20.06 -6.50
CA THR A 5 -6.32 -20.81 -6.29
C THR A 5 -6.94 -20.59 -4.93
N LYS A 6 -6.14 -20.22 -3.93
CA LYS A 6 -6.59 -19.88 -2.58
C LYS A 6 -6.72 -18.37 -2.44
N GLY A 7 -7.69 -17.91 -1.70
CA GLY A 7 -7.96 -16.48 -1.50
C GLY A 7 -9.45 -16.19 -1.35
N LEU A 8 -9.79 -14.90 -1.33
CA LEU A 8 -11.17 -14.46 -1.18
C LEU A 8 -11.38 -13.08 -1.78
N ASP A 9 -12.24 -12.96 -2.77
CA ASP A 9 -12.74 -11.68 -3.23
C ASP A 9 -13.94 -11.26 -2.38
N LEU A 10 -13.80 -10.15 -1.65
CA LEU A 10 -14.89 -9.63 -0.83
C LEU A 10 -16.00 -9.04 -1.70
N PRO A 11 -17.24 -9.51 -1.56
CA PRO A 11 -18.38 -8.99 -2.33
C PRO A 11 -18.92 -7.68 -1.73
N ILE A 12 -18.06 -6.66 -1.60
CA ILE A 12 -18.40 -5.36 -1.04
C ILE A 12 -19.12 -4.49 -2.08
N ALA A 13 -20.13 -3.72 -1.62
CA ALA A 13 -20.84 -2.73 -2.43
C ALA A 13 -20.01 -1.46 -2.63
N GLY A 14 -20.37 -0.63 -3.62
CA GLY A 14 -19.67 0.63 -3.90
C GLY A 14 -18.40 0.45 -4.71
N MET A 15 -18.38 -0.51 -5.66
CA MET A 15 -17.29 -0.66 -6.63
C MET A 15 -17.10 0.62 -7.44
N PRO A 16 -15.88 1.17 -7.54
CA PRO A 16 -15.63 2.38 -8.31
C PRO A 16 -15.75 2.12 -9.82
N LEU A 17 -16.39 3.04 -10.53
CA LEU A 17 -16.33 3.09 -11.98
C LEU A 17 -14.87 3.33 -12.39
N GLN A 18 -14.36 2.52 -13.33
CA GLN A 18 -12.98 2.59 -13.81
C GLN A 18 -12.79 3.76 -14.81
N GLN A 19 -13.35 4.90 -14.47
CA GLN A 19 -13.24 6.14 -15.23
C GLN A 19 -12.78 7.25 -14.31
N ILE A 20 -11.72 7.97 -14.73
CA ILE A 20 -11.18 9.10 -13.99
C ILE A 20 -12.13 10.28 -14.15
N SER A 21 -12.53 10.83 -13.02
CA SER A 21 -13.45 11.98 -12.95
C SER A 21 -12.86 13.06 -12.02
N PRO A 22 -13.34 14.31 -12.15
CA PRO A 22 -12.95 15.38 -11.24
C PRO A 22 -13.22 15.00 -9.77
N ALA A 23 -12.34 15.46 -8.88
CA ALA A 23 -12.48 15.40 -7.43
C ALA A 23 -12.57 16.80 -6.84
N PRO A 24 -13.08 16.96 -5.62
CA PRO A 24 -12.93 18.20 -4.85
C PRO A 24 -11.47 18.64 -4.77
N ALA A 25 -11.26 19.96 -4.79
CA ALA A 25 -9.91 20.52 -4.69
C ALA A 25 -9.31 20.28 -3.30
N VAL A 26 -8.13 19.68 -3.28
CA VAL A 26 -7.35 19.45 -2.06
C VAL A 26 -6.62 20.74 -1.68
N LYS A 27 -6.81 21.19 -0.46
CA LYS A 27 -6.18 22.41 0.09
C LYS A 27 -4.98 22.09 0.97
N ARG A 28 -4.93 20.88 1.53
CA ARG A 28 -3.89 20.44 2.45
C ARG A 28 -3.33 19.09 2.04
N VAL A 29 -2.04 18.92 2.26
CA VAL A 29 -1.36 17.63 2.12
C VAL A 29 -0.56 17.34 3.36
N ALA A 30 -0.29 16.07 3.63
CA ALA A 30 0.60 15.69 4.71
C ALA A 30 1.50 14.50 4.35
N LEU A 31 2.64 14.44 5.02
CA LEU A 31 3.47 13.23 5.14
C LEU A 31 3.16 12.55 6.47
N LEU A 32 2.79 11.27 6.42
CA LEU A 32 2.51 10.45 7.60
C LEU A 32 3.78 9.71 8.04
N GLY A 33 4.22 9.93 9.28
CA GLY A 33 5.49 9.39 9.75
C GLY A 33 5.44 7.89 10.09
N GLU A 34 4.29 7.40 10.57
CA GLU A 34 4.12 6.01 11.02
C GLU A 34 4.07 4.98 9.90
N GLU A 35 3.91 5.42 8.64
CA GLU A 35 3.94 4.55 7.45
C GLU A 35 5.33 4.00 7.13
N TYR A 36 6.37 4.60 7.68
CA TYR A 36 7.76 4.23 7.42
C TYR A 36 8.32 3.44 8.61
N VAL A 37 8.34 2.12 8.47
CA VAL A 37 8.72 1.19 9.54
C VAL A 37 10.08 1.53 10.14
N GLY A 38 10.09 1.84 11.44
CA GLY A 38 11.32 2.10 12.20
C GLY A 38 11.96 3.47 11.99
N MET A 39 11.42 4.34 11.12
CA MET A 39 11.93 5.68 10.84
C MET A 39 11.98 6.55 12.11
N ARG A 40 13.03 7.35 12.25
CA ARG A 40 13.15 8.39 13.28
C ARG A 40 13.46 9.75 12.66
N PRO A 41 12.51 10.71 12.67
CA PRO A 41 12.69 11.97 11.96
C PRO A 41 13.70 12.92 12.60
N ALA A 42 14.56 13.50 11.77
CA ALA A 42 15.31 14.70 12.04
C ALA A 42 14.67 15.84 11.26
N MET A 43 13.85 16.67 11.91
CA MET A 43 13.11 17.74 11.25
C MET A 43 14.06 18.79 10.69
N ALA A 44 13.85 19.14 9.41
CA ALA A 44 14.53 20.24 8.73
C ALA A 44 13.65 21.51 8.66
N VAL A 45 12.37 21.38 9.00
CA VAL A 45 11.38 22.46 8.98
C VAL A 45 10.64 22.58 10.31
N LYS A 46 10.01 23.72 10.53
CA LYS A 46 9.12 24.01 11.64
C LYS A 46 7.77 24.56 11.14
N GLU A 47 6.78 24.59 12.00
CA GLU A 47 5.49 25.24 11.71
C GLU A 47 5.69 26.71 11.34
N GLY A 48 4.98 27.16 10.30
CA GLY A 48 5.09 28.47 9.69
C GLY A 48 6.11 28.60 8.56
N ASP A 49 6.98 27.62 8.36
CA ASP A 49 7.95 27.65 7.26
C ASP A 49 7.26 27.47 5.90
N ARG A 50 7.67 28.29 4.91
CA ARG A 50 7.28 28.11 3.52
C ARG A 50 8.19 27.07 2.87
N VAL A 51 7.59 26.12 2.16
CA VAL A 51 8.31 25.03 1.48
C VAL A 51 7.93 24.95 0.01
N LYS A 52 8.85 24.47 -0.82
CA LYS A 52 8.63 24.13 -2.22
C LYS A 52 8.30 22.64 -2.36
N LYS A 53 7.57 22.26 -3.41
CA LYS A 53 7.42 20.85 -3.78
C LYS A 53 8.81 20.21 -4.00
N GLY A 54 9.08 19.08 -3.38
CA GLY A 54 10.40 18.41 -3.41
C GLY A 54 11.42 18.93 -2.39
N GLN A 55 11.10 19.95 -1.58
CA GLN A 55 11.99 20.40 -0.51
C GLN A 55 11.97 19.42 0.67
N ILE A 56 13.13 19.17 1.27
CA ILE A 56 13.28 18.26 2.41
C ILE A 56 12.52 18.82 3.62
N LEU A 57 11.64 17.99 4.20
CA LEU A 57 10.90 18.25 5.43
C LEU A 57 11.62 17.65 6.64
N PHE A 58 12.15 16.46 6.49
CA PHE A 58 12.95 15.75 7.51
C PHE A 58 13.78 14.65 6.86
N GLU A 59 14.74 14.16 7.62
CA GLU A 59 15.59 13.02 7.26
C GLU A 59 15.42 11.88 8.28
N ASP A 60 15.76 10.64 7.89
CA ASP A 60 15.78 9.55 8.85
C ASP A 60 17.11 9.52 9.62
N LYS A 61 17.05 9.67 10.94
CA LYS A 61 18.23 9.58 11.83
C LYS A 61 18.88 8.21 11.83
N LYS A 62 18.12 7.14 11.51
CA LYS A 62 18.64 5.78 11.51
C LYS A 62 19.26 5.39 10.18
N ILE A 63 18.80 6.01 9.08
CA ILE A 63 19.27 5.75 7.73
C ILE A 63 19.75 7.08 7.13
N PRO A 64 21.00 7.48 7.37
CA PRO A 64 21.51 8.74 6.88
C PRO A 64 21.37 8.89 5.37
N GLY A 65 20.96 10.08 4.91
CA GLY A 65 20.74 10.39 3.50
C GLY A 65 19.34 10.06 2.98
N VAL A 66 18.51 9.34 3.72
CA VAL A 66 17.10 9.15 3.35
C VAL A 66 16.29 10.38 3.73
N CYS A 67 15.84 11.11 2.72
CA CYS A 67 15.10 12.36 2.85
C CYS A 67 13.62 12.16 2.56
N PHE A 68 12.79 12.91 3.27
CA PHE A 68 11.35 12.99 3.09
C PHE A 68 10.98 14.39 2.64
N THR A 69 10.38 14.51 1.48
CA THR A 69 10.20 15.79 0.80
C THR A 69 8.73 16.21 0.69
N ALA A 70 8.49 17.51 0.59
CA ALA A 70 7.16 18.08 0.49
C ALA A 70 6.46 17.66 -0.80
N PRO A 71 5.23 17.10 -0.74
CA PRO A 71 4.48 16.70 -1.93
C PRO A 71 3.85 17.89 -2.67
N ALA A 72 3.79 19.05 -2.04
CA ALA A 72 3.29 20.30 -2.64
C ALA A 72 4.07 21.50 -2.10
N SER A 73 3.99 22.65 -2.79
CA SER A 73 4.44 23.91 -2.24
C SER A 73 3.39 24.50 -1.29
N GLY A 74 3.83 25.25 -0.28
CA GLY A 74 2.92 25.87 0.67
C GLY A 74 3.57 26.21 1.99
N ILE A 75 2.75 26.27 3.04
CA ILE A 75 3.19 26.59 4.41
C ILE A 75 3.00 25.36 5.29
N VAL A 76 4.01 25.01 6.06
CA VAL A 76 3.91 23.95 7.08
C VAL A 76 2.97 24.45 8.19
N SER A 77 1.72 23.96 8.18
CA SER A 77 0.69 24.43 9.10
C SER A 77 0.65 23.69 10.43
N ALA A 78 1.11 22.42 10.45
CA ALA A 78 1.19 21.63 11.67
C ALA A 78 2.22 20.51 11.59
N ILE A 79 2.82 20.18 12.75
CA ILE A 79 3.67 19.00 12.94
C ILE A 79 3.11 18.19 14.11
N HIS A 80 2.27 17.22 13.80
CA HIS A 80 1.62 16.39 14.81
C HIS A 80 2.55 15.31 15.35
N ARG A 81 2.55 15.15 16.65
CA ARG A 81 3.33 14.14 17.36
C ARG A 81 2.44 13.39 18.35
N GLY A 82 2.51 12.07 18.31
CA GLY A 82 1.81 11.20 19.24
C GLY A 82 2.62 10.92 20.51
N GLU A 83 2.27 9.81 21.16
CA GLU A 83 2.98 9.33 22.34
C GLU A 83 4.47 9.14 22.06
N ARG A 84 5.32 9.35 23.09
CA ARG A 84 6.78 9.28 22.95
C ARG A 84 7.35 10.12 21.82
N ARG A 85 6.62 11.17 21.40
CA ARG A 85 7.01 12.09 20.32
C ARG A 85 7.15 11.42 18.94
N VAL A 86 6.47 10.30 18.70
CA VAL A 86 6.38 9.68 17.37
C VAL A 86 5.77 10.69 16.41
N LEU A 87 6.37 10.85 15.24
CA LEU A 87 5.83 11.74 14.20
C LEU A 87 4.57 11.11 13.60
N GLN A 88 3.44 11.78 13.73
CA GLN A 88 2.18 11.37 13.11
C GLN A 88 2.04 11.97 11.72
N SER A 89 2.10 13.29 11.61
CA SER A 89 2.02 13.96 10.31
C SER A 89 2.74 15.31 10.29
N VAL A 90 3.24 15.69 9.10
CA VAL A 90 3.69 17.04 8.75
C VAL A 90 2.70 17.56 7.73
N VAL A 91 1.90 18.55 8.11
CA VAL A 91 0.82 19.10 7.29
C VAL A 91 1.29 20.37 6.58
N ILE A 92 0.95 20.50 5.31
CA ILE A 92 1.25 21.65 4.46
C ILE A 92 -0.05 22.18 3.89
N ASP A 93 -0.34 23.44 4.12
CA ASP A 93 -1.40 24.19 3.44
C ASP A 93 -0.86 24.60 2.07
N ILE A 94 -1.53 24.14 1.01
CA ILE A 94 -1.03 24.29 -0.37
C ILE A 94 -1.13 25.77 -0.79
N GLU A 95 0.00 26.34 -1.18
CA GLU A 95 0.10 27.69 -1.73
C GLU A 95 1.17 27.77 -2.81
N GLY A 96 0.79 28.28 -4.00
CA GLY A 96 1.69 28.43 -5.13
C GLY A 96 2.06 27.08 -5.78
N ASN A 97 3.02 27.12 -6.69
CA ASN A 97 3.46 25.97 -7.48
C ASN A 97 5.00 25.85 -7.53
N ASP A 98 5.71 26.44 -6.55
CA ASP A 98 7.15 26.39 -6.52
C ASP A 98 7.64 24.96 -6.33
N ALA A 99 8.64 24.55 -7.14
CA ALA A 99 9.21 23.23 -7.08
C ALA A 99 10.74 23.28 -7.02
N VAL A 100 11.33 22.27 -6.42
CA VAL A 100 12.76 22.01 -6.50
C VAL A 100 13.05 21.35 -7.84
N ALA A 101 14.01 21.88 -8.59
CA ALA A 101 14.44 21.29 -9.85
C ALA A 101 15.51 20.21 -9.58
N PHE A 102 15.35 19.08 -10.28
CA PHE A 102 16.30 17.96 -10.30
C PHE A 102 16.91 17.82 -11.69
N THR A 103 17.92 16.97 -11.83
CA THR A 103 18.58 16.75 -13.12
C THR A 103 17.64 16.02 -14.07
N ARG A 104 17.56 16.53 -15.31
CA ARG A 104 16.82 15.89 -16.42
C ARG A 104 17.76 15.02 -17.23
N TYR A 105 17.23 13.93 -17.73
CA TYR A 105 17.95 13.03 -18.62
C TYR A 105 17.11 12.73 -19.86
N ALA A 106 17.76 12.57 -20.99
CA ALA A 106 17.09 12.05 -22.18
C ALA A 106 16.74 10.57 -21.97
N ALA A 107 15.64 10.13 -22.58
CA ALA A 107 15.13 8.77 -22.36
C ALA A 107 16.12 7.67 -22.77
N ASP A 108 16.90 7.91 -23.83
CA ASP A 108 17.95 7.02 -24.33
C ASP A 108 19.18 6.95 -23.41
N ALA A 109 19.46 8.00 -22.63
CA ALA A 109 20.56 8.03 -21.68
C ALA A 109 20.27 7.27 -20.36
N LEU A 110 19.01 6.99 -20.04
CA LEU A 110 18.63 6.40 -18.74
C LEU A 110 19.27 5.02 -18.51
N ALA A 111 19.43 4.22 -19.55
CA ALA A 111 20.02 2.89 -19.46
C ALA A 111 21.53 2.90 -19.16
N GLU A 112 22.21 4.01 -19.42
CA GLU A 112 23.65 4.16 -19.22
C GLU A 112 24.01 4.90 -17.91
N LEU A 113 23.00 5.36 -17.15
CA LEU A 113 23.27 6.10 -15.91
C LEU A 113 23.99 5.21 -14.88
N PRO A 114 25.05 5.75 -14.23
CA PRO A 114 25.65 5.08 -13.09
C PRO A 114 24.65 4.87 -11.95
N ARG A 115 24.77 3.75 -11.24
CA ARG A 115 23.92 3.43 -10.07
C ARG A 115 23.91 4.56 -9.04
N ASP A 116 25.07 5.09 -8.71
CA ASP A 116 25.23 6.14 -7.71
C ASP A 116 24.48 7.42 -8.11
N THR A 117 24.51 7.78 -9.40
CA THR A 117 23.77 8.95 -9.92
C THR A 117 22.27 8.75 -9.75
N VAL A 118 21.75 7.56 -10.08
CA VAL A 118 20.34 7.22 -9.92
C VAL A 118 19.95 7.25 -8.43
N GLN A 119 20.76 6.64 -7.58
CA GLN A 119 20.50 6.61 -6.14
C GLN A 119 20.51 8.01 -5.53
N GLN A 120 21.50 8.85 -5.86
CA GLN A 120 21.59 10.22 -5.35
C GLN A 120 20.35 11.06 -5.73
N GLN A 121 19.86 10.95 -6.97
CA GLN A 121 18.67 11.69 -7.39
C GLN A 121 17.41 11.20 -6.69
N LEU A 122 17.24 9.88 -6.51
CA LEU A 122 16.13 9.31 -5.78
C LEU A 122 16.15 9.70 -4.29
N LEU A 123 17.31 9.74 -3.67
CA LEU A 123 17.47 10.19 -2.28
C LEU A 123 17.16 11.69 -2.13
N ALA A 124 17.77 12.53 -2.96
CA ALA A 124 17.58 13.99 -2.92
C ALA A 124 16.11 14.41 -3.17
N SER A 125 15.41 13.70 -4.04
CA SER A 125 13.99 13.95 -4.35
C SER A 125 13.00 13.36 -3.35
N GLY A 126 13.47 12.50 -2.43
CA GLY A 126 12.60 11.72 -1.54
C GLY A 126 11.92 10.52 -2.20
N GLN A 127 12.10 10.30 -3.51
CA GLN A 127 11.50 9.13 -4.21
C GLN A 127 12.12 7.80 -3.79
N TRP A 128 13.27 7.81 -3.13
CA TRP A 128 13.85 6.62 -2.51
C TRP A 128 12.89 5.94 -1.53
N THR A 129 12.08 6.73 -0.83
CA THR A 129 11.08 6.25 0.14
C THR A 129 9.88 5.53 -0.50
N ALA A 130 9.77 5.51 -1.83
CA ALA A 130 8.80 4.70 -2.56
C ALA A 130 9.14 3.21 -2.53
N LEU A 131 10.42 2.89 -2.37
CA LEU A 131 10.93 1.53 -2.32
C LEU A 131 10.73 0.94 -0.93
N ARG A 132 10.21 -0.28 -0.87
CA ARG A 132 10.09 -1.07 0.37
C ARG A 132 10.84 -2.39 0.21
N THR A 133 11.51 -2.81 1.28
CA THR A 133 12.23 -4.08 1.31
C THR A 133 11.31 -5.24 1.68
N ARG A 134 11.64 -6.44 1.25
CA ARG A 134 11.23 -7.70 1.86
C ARG A 134 12.51 -8.50 2.13
N PRO A 135 12.74 -8.97 3.34
CA PRO A 135 11.94 -8.86 4.57
C PRO A 135 11.81 -7.44 5.12
N PHE A 136 11.01 -7.29 6.17
CA PHE A 136 10.86 -6.17 7.10
C PHE A 136 10.08 -4.94 6.61
N SER A 137 9.80 -4.79 5.30
CA SER A 137 9.01 -3.66 4.74
C SER A 137 9.55 -2.26 5.09
N LYS A 138 10.86 -2.10 5.08
CA LYS A 138 11.54 -0.84 5.37
C LYS A 138 11.98 -0.11 4.12
N THR A 139 12.29 1.17 4.25
CA THR A 139 13.04 1.90 3.23
C THR A 139 14.43 1.28 3.09
N PRO A 140 14.89 0.97 1.87
CA PRO A 140 16.21 0.35 1.67
C PRO A 140 17.35 1.22 2.19
N LEU A 141 18.41 0.58 2.69
CA LEU A 141 19.64 1.27 3.04
C LEU A 141 20.31 1.83 1.78
N PRO A 142 20.71 3.11 1.74
CA PRO A 142 21.52 3.64 0.65
C PRO A 142 22.80 2.81 0.45
N GLY A 143 23.16 2.53 -0.80
CA GLY A 143 24.30 1.69 -1.15
C GLY A 143 24.01 0.18 -1.15
N SER A 144 22.87 -0.27 -0.63
CA SER A 144 22.48 -1.68 -0.75
C SER A 144 21.96 -2.02 -2.14
N THR A 145 22.04 -3.30 -2.51
CA THR A 145 21.59 -3.82 -3.81
C THR A 145 20.63 -4.98 -3.57
N PRO A 146 19.40 -4.92 -4.07
CA PRO A 146 18.45 -6.02 -3.93
C PRO A 146 18.73 -7.16 -4.92
N ALA A 147 18.33 -8.37 -4.58
CA ALA A 147 18.38 -9.51 -5.50
C ALA A 147 17.45 -9.31 -6.71
N ALA A 148 16.32 -8.65 -6.52
CA ALA A 148 15.37 -8.27 -7.57
C ALA A 148 14.52 -7.06 -7.12
N ILE A 149 13.88 -6.40 -8.09
CA ILE A 149 12.90 -5.34 -7.82
C ILE A 149 11.57 -5.75 -8.41
N PHE A 150 10.49 -5.60 -7.62
CA PHE A 150 9.13 -5.90 -8.02
C PHE A 150 8.32 -4.62 -8.24
N VAL A 151 7.76 -4.49 -9.43
CA VAL A 151 6.79 -3.42 -9.75
C VAL A 151 5.41 -4.05 -9.81
N ASN A 152 4.56 -3.70 -8.81
CA ASN A 152 3.21 -4.22 -8.77
C ASN A 152 2.31 -3.46 -9.73
N ALA A 153 1.99 -4.07 -10.89
CA ALA A 153 1.16 -3.54 -11.96
C ALA A 153 -0.22 -4.24 -12.03
N MET A 154 -0.66 -4.82 -10.91
CA MET A 154 -2.01 -5.33 -10.70
C MET A 154 -2.46 -5.04 -9.26
N ASP A 155 -3.77 -5.07 -9.05
CA ASP A 155 -4.35 -4.93 -7.72
C ASP A 155 -5.61 -5.81 -7.62
N THR A 156 -5.69 -6.63 -6.59
CA THR A 156 -6.86 -7.47 -6.30
C THR A 156 -7.51 -7.08 -4.98
N ASN A 157 -7.10 -5.95 -4.37
CA ASN A 157 -7.80 -5.43 -3.19
C ASN A 157 -9.27 -5.13 -3.52
N PRO A 158 -10.18 -5.34 -2.58
CA PRO A 158 -11.55 -4.92 -2.75
C PRO A 158 -11.62 -3.41 -3.06
N LEU A 159 -12.41 -3.02 -4.06
CA LEU A 159 -12.61 -1.63 -4.50
C LEU A 159 -11.39 -0.96 -5.14
N ALA A 160 -10.39 -1.70 -5.56
CA ALA A 160 -9.20 -1.15 -6.20
C ALA A 160 -9.44 -0.61 -7.63
N ALA A 161 -8.57 0.27 -8.07
CA ALA A 161 -8.47 0.69 -9.46
C ALA A 161 -7.81 -0.42 -10.32
N GLU A 162 -8.18 -0.50 -11.58
CA GLU A 162 -7.46 -1.30 -12.57
C GLU A 162 -6.18 -0.56 -13.00
N PRO A 163 -4.97 -1.10 -12.73
CA PRO A 163 -3.72 -0.39 -13.02
C PRO A 163 -3.46 -0.19 -14.51
N GLN A 164 -3.86 -1.14 -15.35
CA GLN A 164 -3.48 -1.16 -16.76
C GLN A 164 -3.88 0.10 -17.55
N PRO A 165 -5.12 0.63 -17.48
CA PRO A 165 -5.47 1.86 -18.18
C PRO A 165 -4.63 3.07 -17.73
N ILE A 166 -4.30 3.14 -16.43
CA ILE A 166 -3.50 4.21 -15.85
C ILE A 166 -2.04 4.14 -16.36
N ILE A 167 -1.47 2.94 -16.38
CA ILE A 167 -0.11 2.71 -16.90
C ILE A 167 -0.04 3.04 -18.39
N LEU A 168 -1.04 2.62 -19.17
CA LEU A 168 -1.06 2.87 -20.62
C LEU A 168 -1.16 4.35 -20.96
N ALA A 169 -1.87 5.13 -20.13
CA ALA A 169 -1.93 6.59 -20.29
C ALA A 169 -0.58 7.28 -20.04
N GLU A 170 0.28 6.71 -19.22
CA GLU A 170 1.60 7.23 -18.84
C GLU A 170 2.73 6.28 -19.26
N ARG A 171 2.54 5.58 -20.39
CA ARG A 171 3.42 4.48 -20.82
C ARG A 171 4.90 4.89 -20.91
N ALA A 172 5.20 6.02 -21.51
CA ALA A 172 6.58 6.49 -21.68
C ALA A 172 7.28 6.71 -20.32
N ALA A 173 6.58 7.32 -19.36
CA ALA A 173 7.10 7.53 -18.03
C ALA A 173 7.24 6.21 -17.25
N PHE A 174 6.31 5.28 -17.43
CA PHE A 174 6.41 3.95 -16.82
C PHE A 174 7.64 3.19 -17.34
N ASP A 175 7.86 3.13 -18.66
CA ASP A 175 9.02 2.47 -19.25
C ASP A 175 10.34 3.14 -18.84
N ALA A 176 10.39 4.47 -18.76
CA ALA A 176 11.52 5.21 -18.23
C ALA A 176 11.80 4.85 -16.76
N GLY A 177 10.76 4.75 -15.94
CA GLY A 177 10.87 4.31 -14.55
C GLY A 177 11.43 2.90 -14.42
N LEU A 178 10.95 1.95 -15.24
CA LEU A 178 11.50 0.60 -15.30
C LEU A 178 12.98 0.60 -15.69
N THR A 179 13.37 1.41 -16.67
CA THR A 179 14.78 1.58 -17.07
C THR A 179 15.63 2.07 -15.90
N VAL A 180 15.17 3.10 -15.17
CA VAL A 180 15.87 3.63 -13.98
C VAL A 180 16.02 2.55 -12.91
N LEU A 181 14.96 1.77 -12.64
CA LEU A 181 14.98 0.69 -11.65
C LEU A 181 15.99 -0.41 -12.00
N THR A 182 16.27 -0.68 -13.28
CA THR A 182 17.30 -1.66 -13.67
C THR A 182 18.70 -1.24 -13.22
N ARG A 183 18.94 0.07 -12.98
CA ARG A 183 20.24 0.55 -12.51
C ARG A 183 20.48 0.27 -11.02
N LEU A 184 19.42 -0.04 -10.25
CA LEU A 184 19.49 -0.27 -8.81
C LEU A 184 19.73 -1.73 -8.42
N THR A 185 19.60 -2.68 -9.36
CA THR A 185 19.80 -4.11 -9.11
C THR A 185 20.64 -4.74 -10.21
N ASP A 186 21.40 -5.78 -9.87
CA ASP A 186 22.05 -6.66 -10.83
C ASP A 186 21.12 -7.82 -11.26
N GLY A 187 20.03 -8.01 -10.52
CA GLY A 187 19.00 -9.01 -10.80
C GLY A 187 17.90 -8.50 -11.73
N LYS A 188 16.75 -9.10 -11.67
CA LYS A 188 15.60 -8.81 -12.52
C LYS A 188 14.72 -7.69 -11.94
N VAL A 189 14.07 -6.95 -12.83
CA VAL A 189 12.93 -6.08 -12.50
C VAL A 189 11.66 -6.81 -12.94
N HIS A 190 10.91 -7.34 -11.99
CA HIS A 190 9.68 -8.08 -12.23
C HIS A 190 8.49 -7.11 -12.28
N VAL A 191 7.82 -7.02 -13.42
CA VAL A 191 6.55 -6.32 -13.56
C VAL A 191 5.43 -7.35 -13.47
N CYS A 192 4.65 -7.31 -12.39
CA CYS A 192 3.58 -8.28 -12.14
C CYS A 192 2.24 -7.69 -12.57
N GLN A 193 1.59 -8.31 -13.57
CA GLN A 193 0.34 -7.85 -14.18
C GLN A 193 -0.73 -8.96 -14.19
N PRO A 194 -2.02 -8.61 -14.32
CA PRO A 194 -3.08 -9.61 -14.43
C PRO A 194 -2.94 -10.47 -15.70
N SER A 195 -3.51 -11.65 -15.66
CA SER A 195 -3.61 -12.54 -16.85
C SER A 195 -4.33 -11.81 -17.99
N GLY A 196 -3.76 -11.87 -19.19
CA GLY A 196 -4.24 -11.11 -20.35
C GLY A 196 -3.83 -9.63 -20.36
N GLY A 197 -3.00 -9.20 -19.41
CA GLY A 197 -2.43 -7.85 -19.37
C GLY A 197 -1.64 -7.51 -20.62
N LYS A 198 -1.73 -6.25 -21.06
CA LYS A 198 -1.16 -5.74 -22.33
C LYS A 198 0.09 -4.89 -22.11
N LEU A 199 0.71 -4.99 -20.96
CA LEU A 199 1.92 -4.20 -20.63
C LEU A 199 3.21 -4.81 -21.20
N GLY A 200 3.16 -5.93 -21.90
CA GLY A 200 4.31 -6.69 -22.32
C GLY A 200 5.28 -5.94 -23.21
N GLY A 201 6.56 -6.26 -23.05
CA GLY A 201 7.68 -5.73 -23.84
C GLY A 201 8.38 -4.53 -23.23
N HIS A 202 9.66 -4.71 -22.94
CA HIS A 202 10.60 -3.66 -22.61
C HIS A 202 11.92 -3.96 -23.32
N PRO A 203 12.63 -2.95 -23.85
CA PRO A 203 13.85 -3.20 -24.63
C PRO A 203 14.97 -3.88 -23.82
N LEU A 204 15.02 -3.65 -22.51
CA LEU A 204 16.02 -4.25 -21.62
C LEU A 204 15.55 -5.65 -21.19
N GLY A 205 16.34 -6.68 -21.48
CA GLY A 205 16.05 -8.07 -21.11
C GLY A 205 16.02 -8.35 -19.60
N GLN A 206 16.49 -7.39 -18.79
CA GLN A 206 16.42 -7.43 -17.32
C GLN A 206 14.99 -7.21 -16.81
N VAL A 207 14.11 -6.54 -17.59
CA VAL A 207 12.71 -6.31 -17.23
C VAL A 207 11.86 -7.49 -17.66
N CYS A 208 11.25 -8.18 -16.70
CA CYS A 208 10.45 -9.39 -16.90
C CYS A 208 8.97 -9.15 -16.55
N PHE A 209 8.09 -9.32 -17.54
CA PHE A 209 6.64 -9.24 -17.32
C PHE A 209 6.07 -10.58 -16.91
N ASN A 210 5.50 -10.65 -15.70
CA ASN A 210 4.92 -11.84 -15.12
C ASN A 210 3.40 -11.69 -15.03
N GLN A 211 2.66 -12.76 -15.32
CA GLN A 211 1.21 -12.74 -15.28
C GLN A 211 0.70 -13.58 -14.11
N PHE A 212 -0.20 -13.00 -13.33
CA PHE A 212 -0.90 -13.65 -12.23
C PHE A 212 -2.40 -13.64 -12.47
N SER A 213 -3.09 -14.64 -11.91
CA SER A 213 -4.55 -14.73 -11.95
C SER A 213 -5.07 -15.41 -10.68
N GLY A 214 -6.29 -15.07 -10.29
CA GLY A 214 -6.95 -15.66 -9.12
C GLY A 214 -7.57 -14.61 -8.22
N PRO A 215 -8.19 -15.04 -7.11
CA PRO A 215 -8.77 -14.14 -6.14
C PRO A 215 -7.71 -13.38 -5.35
N HIS A 216 -8.09 -12.33 -4.63
CA HIS A 216 -7.22 -11.70 -3.65
C HIS A 216 -6.70 -12.76 -2.66
N PRO A 217 -5.38 -12.84 -2.37
CA PRO A 217 -4.33 -11.84 -2.55
C PRO A 217 -3.45 -12.01 -3.80
N ALA A 218 -3.97 -12.53 -4.92
CA ALA A 218 -3.18 -12.73 -6.15
C ALA A 218 -2.46 -11.45 -6.64
N GLY A 219 -2.93 -10.26 -6.27
CA GLY A 219 -2.36 -8.97 -6.64
C GLY A 219 -1.48 -8.33 -5.58
N LEU A 220 -1.14 -9.02 -4.49
CA LEU A 220 -0.24 -8.47 -3.48
C LEU A 220 1.24 -8.72 -3.83
N PRO A 221 2.13 -7.78 -3.48
CA PRO A 221 3.58 -7.94 -3.67
C PRO A 221 4.12 -9.19 -3.00
N GLY A 222 3.67 -9.53 -1.78
CA GLY A 222 4.09 -10.73 -1.06
C GLY A 222 3.82 -12.01 -1.84
N THR A 223 2.64 -12.12 -2.47
CA THR A 223 2.31 -13.25 -3.35
C THR A 223 3.26 -13.32 -4.56
N HIS A 224 3.55 -12.18 -5.19
CA HIS A 224 4.45 -12.14 -6.34
C HIS A 224 5.87 -12.55 -5.98
N ILE A 225 6.38 -12.03 -4.87
CA ILE A 225 7.73 -12.31 -4.36
C ILE A 225 7.87 -13.79 -4.03
N HIS A 226 6.91 -14.37 -3.30
CA HIS A 226 6.92 -15.79 -2.94
C HIS A 226 7.06 -16.72 -4.16
N PHE A 227 6.28 -16.46 -5.22
CA PHE A 227 6.28 -17.33 -6.39
C PHE A 227 7.43 -17.10 -7.40
N LEU A 228 8.11 -15.95 -7.35
CA LEU A 228 9.15 -15.59 -8.31
C LEU A 228 10.55 -15.55 -7.71
N GLU A 229 10.72 -14.92 -6.57
CA GLU A 229 12.01 -14.69 -5.90
C GLU A 229 11.83 -14.66 -4.38
N PRO A 230 11.58 -15.81 -3.72
CA PRO A 230 11.41 -15.89 -2.28
C PRO A 230 12.58 -15.26 -1.51
N VAL A 231 12.28 -14.64 -0.41
CA VAL A 231 13.24 -13.90 0.42
C VAL A 231 13.70 -14.70 1.64
N SER A 232 14.80 -14.27 2.24
CA SER A 232 15.33 -14.80 3.50
C SER A 232 16.13 -13.71 4.22
N LEU A 233 16.69 -13.98 5.39
CA LEU A 233 17.58 -13.04 6.09
C LEU A 233 18.75 -12.56 5.20
N ASN A 234 19.24 -13.44 4.33
CA ASN A 234 20.40 -13.17 3.46
C ASN A 234 20.01 -12.79 2.02
N LYS A 235 18.73 -12.77 1.69
CA LYS A 235 18.23 -12.45 0.35
C LYS A 235 17.10 -11.44 0.45
N GLN A 236 17.41 -10.20 0.09
CA GLN A 236 16.46 -9.09 0.10
C GLN A 236 16.01 -8.73 -1.32
N VAL A 237 14.73 -8.43 -1.48
CA VAL A 237 14.16 -7.81 -2.68
C VAL A 237 13.49 -6.49 -2.32
N TRP A 238 13.32 -5.62 -3.32
CA TRP A 238 12.56 -4.39 -3.15
C TRP A 238 11.29 -4.44 -3.96
N HIS A 239 10.29 -3.69 -3.53
CA HIS A 239 9.04 -3.56 -4.28
C HIS A 239 8.48 -2.15 -4.21
N LEU A 240 7.69 -1.80 -5.23
CA LEU A 240 6.94 -0.56 -5.32
C LEU A 240 5.69 -0.76 -6.19
N ASN A 241 4.76 0.19 -6.11
CA ASN A 241 3.58 0.18 -6.97
C ASN A 241 3.87 0.82 -8.34
N TYR A 242 2.97 0.60 -9.30
CA TYR A 242 3.10 1.11 -10.68
C TYR A 242 3.11 2.64 -10.78
N GLN A 243 2.38 3.37 -9.92
CA GLN A 243 2.37 4.83 -9.96
C GLN A 243 3.66 5.43 -9.43
N ASP A 244 4.34 4.75 -8.53
CA ASP A 244 5.68 5.15 -8.09
C ASP A 244 6.73 4.88 -9.18
N ALA A 245 6.59 3.82 -9.96
CA ALA A 245 7.44 3.60 -11.13
C ALA A 245 7.24 4.72 -12.19
N ILE A 246 6.00 5.14 -12.44
CA ILE A 246 5.68 6.31 -13.29
C ILE A 246 6.31 7.59 -12.71
N ALA A 247 6.19 7.81 -11.41
CA ALA A 247 6.72 9.00 -10.75
C ALA A 247 8.26 9.06 -10.83
N ILE A 248 8.93 7.92 -10.68
CA ILE A 248 10.39 7.82 -10.89
C ILE A 248 10.73 8.17 -12.35
N GLY A 249 10.02 7.62 -13.33
CA GLY A 249 10.25 7.95 -14.73
C GLY A 249 10.11 9.44 -15.02
N LYS A 250 9.03 10.06 -14.55
CA LYS A 250 8.80 11.51 -14.70
C LYS A 250 9.88 12.33 -14.00
N LEU A 251 10.32 11.94 -12.80
CA LEU A 251 11.41 12.63 -12.10
C LEU A 251 12.67 12.71 -12.97
N PHE A 252 13.04 11.63 -13.63
CA PHE A 252 14.25 11.60 -14.46
C PHE A 252 14.07 12.30 -15.81
N LEU A 253 12.88 12.22 -16.41
CA LEU A 253 12.57 12.86 -17.69
C LEU A 253 12.32 14.36 -17.55
N ASP A 254 11.51 14.76 -16.56
CA ASP A 254 11.03 16.14 -16.40
C ASP A 254 11.85 16.95 -15.39
N GLY A 255 12.61 16.30 -14.51
CA GLY A 255 13.41 16.94 -13.48
C GLY A 255 12.58 17.58 -12.37
N GLU A 256 11.35 17.12 -12.17
CA GLU A 256 10.47 17.55 -11.09
C GLU A 256 9.85 16.37 -10.35
N LEU A 257 9.62 16.54 -9.04
CA LEU A 257 8.91 15.55 -8.25
C LEU A 257 7.46 15.43 -8.74
N TYR A 258 7.06 14.23 -9.16
CA TYR A 258 5.70 13.94 -9.58
C TYR A 258 4.88 13.39 -8.42
N CYS A 259 3.92 14.17 -7.96
CA CYS A 259 3.09 13.83 -6.79
C CYS A 259 1.64 13.49 -7.13
N GLU A 260 1.22 13.62 -8.39
CA GLU A 260 -0.15 13.26 -8.78
C GLU A 260 -0.39 11.76 -8.59
N ARG A 261 -1.61 11.43 -8.17
CA ARG A 261 -2.07 10.04 -7.99
C ARG A 261 -3.48 9.88 -8.54
N ILE A 262 -3.72 8.74 -9.16
CA ILE A 262 -5.06 8.29 -9.50
C ILE A 262 -5.45 7.24 -8.47
N ILE A 263 -6.48 7.52 -7.71
CA ILE A 263 -6.95 6.62 -6.65
C ILE A 263 -8.38 6.17 -6.89
N ALA A 264 -8.71 4.99 -6.37
CA ALA A 264 -10.08 4.51 -6.33
C ALA A 264 -10.79 5.10 -5.11
N LEU A 265 -11.90 5.81 -5.32
CA LEU A 265 -12.82 6.22 -4.27
C LEU A 265 -14.00 5.27 -4.30
N GLY A 266 -14.13 4.43 -3.27
CA GLY A 266 -15.13 3.35 -3.25
C GLY A 266 -15.66 3.03 -1.87
N GLY A 267 -16.66 2.16 -1.86
CA GLY A 267 -17.30 1.67 -0.64
C GLY A 267 -18.79 2.03 -0.54
N PRO A 268 -19.53 1.31 0.31
CA PRO A 268 -20.98 1.45 0.40
C PRO A 268 -21.47 2.81 0.88
N GLN A 269 -20.59 3.64 1.44
CA GLN A 269 -20.93 4.97 1.94
C GLN A 269 -20.44 6.10 1.01
N VAL A 270 -19.88 5.79 -0.14
CA VAL A 270 -19.54 6.76 -1.19
C VAL A 270 -20.75 6.99 -2.08
N THR A 271 -21.13 8.23 -2.31
CA THR A 271 -22.30 8.58 -3.13
C THR A 271 -22.08 8.25 -4.61
N SER A 272 -20.87 8.51 -5.12
CA SER A 272 -20.49 8.26 -6.52
C SER A 272 -19.12 7.58 -6.61
N PRO A 273 -19.04 6.25 -6.43
CA PRO A 273 -17.78 5.53 -6.51
C PRO A 273 -17.13 5.62 -7.88
N ARG A 274 -15.86 6.07 -7.95
CA ARG A 274 -15.13 6.31 -9.20
C ARG A 274 -13.63 6.42 -8.98
N LEU A 275 -12.86 6.53 -10.05
CA LEU A 275 -11.46 6.93 -9.96
C LEU A 275 -11.37 8.45 -9.92
N VAL A 276 -10.49 8.96 -9.08
CA VAL A 276 -10.24 10.40 -8.93
C VAL A 276 -8.75 10.70 -9.02
N LYS A 277 -8.43 11.86 -9.62
CA LYS A 277 -7.08 12.39 -9.68
C LYS A 277 -6.85 13.28 -8.45
N THR A 278 -5.79 13.01 -7.72
CA THR A 278 -5.41 13.75 -6.52
C THR A 278 -3.90 13.87 -6.40
N THR A 279 -3.38 14.18 -5.22
CA THR A 279 -1.94 14.27 -4.94
C THR A 279 -1.53 13.40 -3.77
N LEU A 280 -0.25 13.08 -3.66
CA LEU A 280 0.32 12.40 -2.50
C LEU A 280 -0.01 13.14 -1.21
N GLY A 281 -0.41 12.39 -0.19
CA GLY A 281 -0.72 12.96 1.11
C GLY A 281 -1.97 13.85 1.14
N ALA A 282 -2.84 13.79 0.13
CA ALA A 282 -4.06 14.60 0.06
C ALA A 282 -4.91 14.50 1.33
N SER A 283 -5.42 15.65 1.81
CA SER A 283 -6.42 15.69 2.89
C SER A 283 -7.67 14.91 2.48
N LEU A 284 -8.03 13.90 3.25
CA LEU A 284 -9.23 13.10 2.98
C LEU A 284 -10.51 13.85 3.37
N GLU A 285 -10.42 14.82 4.25
CA GLU A 285 -11.54 15.73 4.55
C GLU A 285 -11.88 16.60 3.33
N ASP A 286 -10.85 17.17 2.67
CA ASP A 286 -11.05 17.97 1.46
C ASP A 286 -11.54 17.09 0.30
N LEU A 287 -10.91 15.94 0.10
CA LEU A 287 -11.19 15.02 -1.00
C LEU A 287 -12.60 14.43 -0.95
N LEU A 288 -13.14 14.23 0.26
CA LEU A 288 -14.44 13.60 0.49
C LEU A 288 -15.56 14.63 0.74
N ALA A 289 -15.29 15.92 0.59
CA ALA A 289 -16.30 16.96 0.79
C ALA A 289 -17.49 16.79 -0.17
N GLY A 290 -18.68 16.46 0.38
CA GLY A 290 -19.89 16.20 -0.40
C GLY A 290 -19.94 14.83 -1.11
N GLU A 291 -18.98 13.96 -0.88
CA GLU A 291 -18.88 12.64 -1.53
C GLU A 291 -19.50 11.50 -0.71
N LEU A 292 -19.89 11.74 0.53
CA LEU A 292 -20.34 10.69 1.46
C LEU A 292 -21.86 10.70 1.65
N GLN A 293 -22.41 9.51 1.88
CA GLN A 293 -23.77 9.36 2.34
C GLN A 293 -23.91 9.85 3.80
N GLU A 294 -25.13 10.20 4.19
CA GLU A 294 -25.44 10.60 5.57
C GLU A 294 -25.18 9.47 6.56
N GLY A 295 -24.74 9.83 7.77
CA GLY A 295 -24.49 8.91 8.86
C GLY A 295 -23.05 8.93 9.36
N GLU A 296 -22.75 8.09 10.34
CA GLU A 296 -21.41 7.94 10.87
C GLU A 296 -20.60 7.00 9.96
N ASN A 297 -19.59 7.57 9.28
CA ASN A 297 -18.78 6.90 8.29
C ASN A 297 -17.34 6.65 8.81
N ARG A 298 -16.84 5.46 8.54
CA ARG A 298 -15.43 5.12 8.70
C ARG A 298 -14.72 5.37 7.38
N VAL A 299 -13.90 6.42 7.33
CA VAL A 299 -12.98 6.67 6.22
C VAL A 299 -11.70 5.88 6.44
N ILE A 300 -11.28 5.16 5.40
CA ILE A 300 -10.08 4.31 5.40
C ILE A 300 -9.19 4.79 4.26
N SER A 301 -8.00 5.25 4.58
CA SER A 301 -6.94 5.41 3.58
C SER A 301 -6.42 4.02 3.23
N GLY A 302 -6.59 3.59 1.97
CA GLY A 302 -6.26 2.25 1.51
C GLY A 302 -7.44 1.28 1.46
N SER A 303 -7.13 -0.01 1.39
CA SER A 303 -8.07 -1.12 1.30
C SER A 303 -8.86 -1.30 2.61
N VAL A 304 -10.08 -1.80 2.51
CA VAL A 304 -10.87 -2.25 3.69
C VAL A 304 -10.19 -3.39 4.45
N LEU A 305 -9.22 -4.08 3.85
CA LEU A 305 -8.48 -5.18 4.45
C LEU A 305 -7.23 -4.71 5.21
N SER A 306 -6.43 -3.83 4.61
CA SER A 306 -5.10 -3.45 5.10
C SER A 306 -4.89 -1.94 5.23
N GLY A 307 -5.90 -1.13 4.96
CA GLY A 307 -5.81 0.32 5.06
C GLY A 307 -5.85 0.85 6.49
N ALA A 308 -5.48 2.11 6.65
CA ALA A 308 -5.46 2.81 7.92
C ALA A 308 -6.71 3.69 8.12
N ARG A 309 -7.22 3.77 9.34
CA ARG A 309 -8.30 4.69 9.68
C ARG A 309 -7.85 6.14 9.52
N ALA A 310 -8.52 6.89 8.66
CA ALA A 310 -8.29 8.32 8.48
C ALA A 310 -9.02 9.12 9.55
N HIS A 311 -8.28 9.63 10.53
CA HIS A 311 -8.84 10.38 11.65
C HIS A 311 -7.80 11.34 12.25
N GLY A 312 -8.20 12.58 12.54
CA GLY A 312 -7.32 13.57 13.18
C GLY A 312 -6.01 13.77 12.41
N PRO A 313 -4.85 13.65 13.06
CA PRO A 313 -3.54 13.79 12.41
C PRO A 313 -3.29 12.85 11.23
N HIS A 314 -4.05 11.75 11.13
CA HIS A 314 -3.95 10.72 10.08
C HIS A 314 -5.06 10.86 9.01
N ALA A 315 -5.81 11.98 8.98
CA ALA A 315 -6.88 12.21 8.01
C ALA A 315 -6.34 12.59 6.61
N PHE A 316 -5.32 11.89 6.15
CA PHE A 316 -4.64 12.11 4.88
C PHE A 316 -4.44 10.80 4.11
N LEU A 317 -4.28 10.92 2.79
CA LEU A 317 -3.97 9.77 1.94
C LEU A 317 -2.57 9.25 2.26
N GLY A 318 -2.50 7.97 2.62
CA GLY A 318 -1.25 7.29 2.92
C GLY A 318 -0.32 7.20 1.70
N ARG A 319 0.99 7.18 1.96
CA ARG A 319 2.03 7.16 0.93
C ARG A 319 1.90 6.00 -0.05
N PHE A 320 1.52 4.84 0.48
CA PHE A 320 1.45 3.60 -0.29
C PHE A 320 0.02 3.23 -0.72
N HIS A 321 -0.96 4.07 -0.41
CA HIS A 321 -2.36 3.80 -0.67
C HIS A 321 -2.80 4.37 -2.03
N LEU A 322 -3.45 3.52 -2.85
CA LEU A 322 -4.00 3.88 -4.16
C LEU A 322 -5.53 3.85 -4.18
N GLN A 323 -6.14 3.82 -3.01
CA GLN A 323 -7.60 3.87 -2.85
C GLN A 323 -7.99 4.51 -1.52
N VAL A 324 -9.22 4.98 -1.48
CA VAL A 324 -9.93 5.40 -0.26
C VAL A 324 -11.22 4.62 -0.19
N SER A 325 -11.41 3.92 0.92
CA SER A 325 -12.58 3.07 1.15
C SER A 325 -13.43 3.66 2.26
N VAL A 326 -14.76 3.73 2.06
CA VAL A 326 -15.65 4.28 3.08
C VAL A 326 -16.76 3.28 3.39
N VAL A 327 -16.88 2.92 4.67
CA VAL A 327 -17.88 2.01 5.19
C VAL A 327 -18.65 2.65 6.34
N LYS A 328 -19.88 2.15 6.64
CA LYS A 328 -20.64 2.61 7.80
C LYS A 328 -19.94 2.22 9.10
N GLU A 329 -19.91 3.10 10.09
CA GLU A 329 -19.42 2.77 11.43
C GLU A 329 -20.42 1.82 12.11
N GLY A 330 -19.97 0.64 12.52
CA GLY A 330 -20.78 -0.43 13.09
C GLY A 330 -20.99 -0.25 14.58
N ARG A 331 -21.92 0.63 14.97
CA ARG A 331 -22.28 0.83 16.39
C ARG A 331 -23.55 0.11 16.80
N GLU A 332 -24.39 -0.23 15.83
CA GLU A 332 -25.67 -0.88 16.09
C GLU A 332 -25.49 -2.40 16.21
N LYS A 333 -25.91 -2.97 17.32
CA LYS A 333 -25.92 -4.43 17.51
C LYS A 333 -27.30 -4.94 17.20
N GLU A 334 -27.40 -5.85 16.26
CA GLU A 334 -28.69 -6.54 15.98
C GLU A 334 -29.09 -7.45 17.14
N LEU A 335 -30.32 -7.27 17.63
CA LEU A 335 -30.90 -8.18 18.62
C LEU A 335 -31.03 -9.56 17.99
N PHE A 336 -30.48 -10.59 18.63
CA PHE A 336 -30.43 -11.98 18.11
C PHE A 336 -29.83 -12.14 16.71
N GLY A 337 -28.96 -11.20 16.28
CA GLY A 337 -28.34 -11.20 14.95
C GLY A 337 -27.61 -12.49 14.58
N TRP A 338 -27.17 -13.28 15.54
CA TRP A 338 -26.52 -14.58 15.38
C TRP A 338 -27.49 -15.74 15.06
N VAL A 339 -28.80 -15.60 15.32
CA VAL A 339 -29.87 -16.58 14.99
C VAL A 339 -30.55 -16.21 13.68
N MET A 340 -30.50 -14.96 13.27
CA MET A 340 -31.17 -14.47 12.06
C MET A 340 -30.59 -15.11 10.80
N PRO A 341 -31.45 -15.42 9.79
CA PRO A 341 -31.02 -16.05 8.53
C PRO A 341 -29.94 -15.28 7.76
N GLY A 342 -29.81 -13.97 7.99
CA GLY A 342 -28.71 -13.16 7.48
C GLY A 342 -28.67 -13.02 5.95
N LYS A 343 -29.81 -12.64 5.33
CA LYS A 343 -29.88 -12.38 3.88
C LYS A 343 -28.93 -11.27 3.42
N GLU A 344 -28.66 -10.27 4.30
CA GLU A 344 -27.78 -9.13 4.07
C GLU A 344 -26.36 -9.34 4.66
N LYS A 345 -26.07 -10.55 5.14
CA LYS A 345 -24.77 -10.89 5.74
C LYS A 345 -23.98 -11.80 4.82
N PHE A 346 -22.68 -11.53 4.75
CA PHE A 346 -21.70 -12.39 4.09
C PHE A 346 -20.91 -13.19 5.14
N SER A 347 -20.67 -14.46 4.84
CA SER A 347 -19.78 -15.31 5.63
C SER A 347 -19.01 -16.23 4.69
N ILE A 348 -17.74 -16.46 4.97
CA ILE A 348 -16.91 -17.42 4.22
C ILE A 348 -17.39 -18.86 4.43
N THR A 349 -17.89 -19.16 5.61
CA THR A 349 -18.57 -20.44 5.92
C THR A 349 -20.05 -20.29 5.60
N ARG A 350 -20.63 -21.05 4.76
CA ARG A 350 -22.01 -20.98 4.25
C ARG A 350 -23.12 -20.95 5.34
N THR A 351 -22.95 -20.12 6.36
CA THR A 351 -23.82 -20.05 7.54
C THR A 351 -24.96 -19.03 7.41
N THR A 352 -24.93 -18.17 6.39
CA THR A 352 -25.92 -17.12 6.17
C THR A 352 -26.65 -17.30 4.83
N LEU A 353 -27.89 -16.88 4.72
CA LEU A 353 -28.66 -16.92 3.46
C LEU A 353 -28.06 -16.03 2.37
N GLY A 354 -27.30 -15.01 2.73
CA GLY A 354 -26.56 -14.16 1.78
C GLY A 354 -25.65 -14.95 0.84
N HIS A 355 -25.14 -16.09 1.29
CA HIS A 355 -24.31 -16.99 0.49
C HIS A 355 -24.98 -17.53 -0.78
N PHE A 356 -26.29 -17.72 -0.79
CA PHE A 356 -27.04 -18.22 -1.96
C PHE A 356 -27.12 -17.20 -3.10
N PHE A 357 -26.85 -15.93 -2.83
CA PHE A 357 -26.93 -14.84 -3.80
C PHE A 357 -25.56 -14.50 -4.38
N LYS A 358 -25.02 -15.31 -5.27
CA LYS A 358 -23.65 -15.23 -5.81
C LYS A 358 -23.26 -13.87 -6.42
N ARG A 359 -24.22 -13.07 -6.91
CA ARG A 359 -23.98 -11.76 -7.54
C ARG A 359 -24.25 -10.60 -6.60
N LYS A 360 -24.70 -10.87 -5.36
CA LYS A 360 -25.02 -9.82 -4.40
C LYS A 360 -23.76 -9.16 -3.89
N ARG A 361 -23.78 -7.84 -3.81
CA ARG A 361 -22.80 -7.03 -3.10
C ARG A 361 -23.39 -6.61 -1.76
N PHE A 362 -22.57 -6.61 -0.73
CA PHE A 362 -23.01 -6.37 0.64
C PHE A 362 -22.50 -5.01 1.13
N HIS A 363 -23.34 -4.33 1.91
CA HIS A 363 -22.96 -3.11 2.61
C HIS A 363 -22.22 -3.47 3.89
N PHE A 364 -20.92 -3.71 3.77
CA PHE A 364 -20.09 -3.98 4.92
C PHE A 364 -20.00 -2.74 5.83
N SER A 365 -19.87 -2.99 7.13
CA SER A 365 -19.61 -1.99 8.16
C SER A 365 -18.39 -2.39 8.97
N THR A 366 -18.02 -1.59 9.96
CA THR A 366 -16.94 -1.90 10.89
C THR A 366 -17.34 -2.88 12.00
N ASP A 367 -18.57 -3.41 11.98
CA ASP A 367 -19.01 -4.39 12.97
C ASP A 367 -18.30 -5.74 12.74
N THR A 368 -17.60 -6.23 13.74
CA THR A 368 -16.92 -7.52 13.73
C THR A 368 -17.88 -8.71 13.78
N ASN A 369 -19.19 -8.47 14.06
CA ASN A 369 -20.23 -9.51 14.18
C ASN A 369 -19.84 -10.64 15.14
N GLY A 370 -19.12 -10.34 16.20
CA GLY A 370 -18.65 -11.29 17.20
C GLY A 370 -17.68 -10.65 18.20
N GLY A 371 -17.28 -11.44 19.19
CA GLY A 371 -16.26 -11.04 20.18
C GLY A 371 -15.01 -11.90 20.07
N GLU A 372 -13.96 -11.51 20.74
CA GLU A 372 -12.72 -12.26 20.83
C GLU A 372 -12.94 -13.64 21.45
N ARG A 373 -12.34 -14.65 20.86
CA ARG A 373 -12.44 -16.06 21.28
C ARG A 373 -11.11 -16.76 21.02
N ALA A 374 -10.92 -17.92 21.63
CA ALA A 374 -9.75 -18.76 21.31
C ALA A 374 -9.72 -19.12 19.83
N MET A 375 -8.53 -19.20 19.26
CA MET A 375 -8.32 -19.64 17.89
C MET A 375 -8.76 -21.09 17.73
N VAL A 376 -9.64 -21.35 16.75
CA VAL A 376 -10.10 -22.69 16.40
C VAL A 376 -9.63 -23.03 14.97
N PRO A 377 -8.86 -24.09 14.78
CA PRO A 377 -8.33 -24.49 13.47
C PRO A 377 -9.39 -25.21 12.63
N ILE A 378 -10.24 -24.46 11.96
CA ILE A 378 -11.34 -24.98 11.11
C ILE A 378 -11.01 -24.92 9.62
N GLY A 379 -9.75 -24.65 9.26
CA GLY A 379 -9.28 -24.59 7.87
C GLY A 379 -9.59 -23.28 7.14
N ASN A 380 -10.04 -22.22 7.84
CA ASN A 380 -10.32 -20.93 7.20
C ASN A 380 -9.06 -20.23 6.71
N TYR A 381 -7.97 -20.31 7.47
CA TYR A 381 -6.70 -19.67 7.09
C TYR A 381 -6.09 -20.33 5.86
N GLU A 382 -6.12 -21.66 5.81
CA GLU A 382 -5.61 -22.45 4.68
C GLU A 382 -6.37 -22.17 3.38
N ARG A 383 -7.62 -21.73 3.46
CA ARG A 383 -8.44 -21.37 2.29
C ARG A 383 -8.05 -20.03 1.68
N VAL A 384 -7.47 -19.13 2.46
CA VAL A 384 -7.16 -17.75 2.03
C VAL A 384 -5.67 -17.49 1.90
N MET A 385 -4.81 -18.37 2.43
CA MET A 385 -3.34 -18.28 2.32
C MET A 385 -2.85 -19.05 1.08
N PRO A 386 -2.42 -18.35 0.01
CA PRO A 386 -1.94 -19.01 -1.21
C PRO A 386 -0.47 -19.44 -1.14
N LEU A 387 0.31 -18.86 -0.24
CA LEU A 387 1.72 -19.14 -0.06
C LEU A 387 1.91 -20.55 0.51
N ASP A 388 3.06 -21.16 0.25
CA ASP A 388 3.44 -22.47 0.80
C ASP A 388 3.89 -22.33 2.27
N ILE A 389 2.96 -21.91 3.09
CA ILE A 389 3.11 -21.64 4.53
C ILE A 389 2.01 -22.39 5.26
N LEU A 390 2.29 -22.84 6.48
CA LEU A 390 1.30 -23.45 7.39
C LEU A 390 0.63 -22.35 8.24
N PRO A 391 -0.46 -21.70 7.74
CA PRO A 391 -0.92 -20.45 8.34
C PRO A 391 -1.47 -20.63 9.77
N THR A 392 -2.16 -21.73 10.07
CA THR A 392 -2.69 -21.94 11.41
C THR A 392 -1.59 -22.02 12.47
N ILE A 393 -0.46 -22.66 12.16
CA ILE A 393 0.67 -22.80 13.11
C ILE A 393 1.37 -21.45 13.19
N LEU A 394 1.74 -20.87 12.05
CA LEU A 394 2.39 -19.56 12.01
C LEU A 394 1.61 -18.48 12.80
N LEU A 395 0.30 -18.38 12.61
CA LEU A 395 -0.51 -17.38 13.29
C LEU A 395 -0.55 -17.57 14.81
N ARG A 396 -0.44 -18.81 15.30
CA ARG A 396 -0.28 -19.10 16.74
C ARG A 396 1.05 -18.64 17.28
N ASP A 397 2.12 -18.93 16.54
CA ASP A 397 3.48 -18.55 16.92
C ASP A 397 3.68 -17.04 16.92
N LEU A 398 3.07 -16.33 15.95
CA LEU A 398 3.03 -14.87 15.95
C LEU A 398 2.33 -14.30 17.20
N LEU A 399 1.20 -14.88 17.61
CA LEU A 399 0.49 -14.46 18.81
C LEU A 399 1.25 -14.81 20.10
N ALA A 400 2.00 -15.91 20.10
CA ALA A 400 2.86 -16.30 21.20
C ALA A 400 4.16 -15.48 21.27
N GLY A 401 4.52 -14.80 20.15
CA GLY A 401 5.78 -14.07 20.03
C GLY A 401 7.00 -14.98 19.89
N ASP A 402 6.79 -16.21 19.36
CA ASP A 402 7.87 -17.15 19.07
C ASP A 402 8.56 -16.78 17.77
N THR A 403 9.76 -16.22 17.87
CA THR A 403 10.54 -15.73 16.72
C THR A 403 11.19 -16.85 15.93
N ASP A 404 11.65 -17.90 16.58
CA ASP A 404 12.38 -19.01 15.95
C ASP A 404 11.42 -19.82 15.07
N SER A 405 10.31 -20.30 15.67
CA SER A 405 9.30 -21.04 14.96
C SER A 405 8.65 -20.22 13.84
N ALA A 406 8.38 -18.92 14.07
CA ALA A 406 7.82 -18.04 13.03
C ALA A 406 8.76 -17.91 11.83
N GLN A 407 10.08 -17.84 12.02
CA GLN A 407 11.06 -17.81 10.93
C GLN A 407 11.07 -19.12 10.13
N GLU A 408 11.09 -20.26 10.82
CA GLU A 408 11.03 -21.58 10.19
C GLU A 408 9.76 -21.76 9.35
N LEU A 409 8.66 -21.14 9.77
CA LEU A 409 7.36 -21.15 9.09
C LEU A 409 7.21 -20.08 8.00
N GLY A 410 8.25 -19.28 7.72
CA GLY A 410 8.29 -18.36 6.59
C GLY A 410 7.76 -16.94 6.86
N CYS A 411 7.73 -16.46 8.12
CA CYS A 411 7.23 -15.12 8.43
C CYS A 411 8.01 -13.99 7.74
N LEU A 412 9.28 -14.22 7.35
CA LEU A 412 10.12 -13.23 6.66
C LEU A 412 9.59 -12.82 5.28
N GLU A 413 8.80 -13.67 4.64
CA GLU A 413 8.20 -13.37 3.33
C GLU A 413 6.96 -12.45 3.45
N LEU A 414 6.41 -12.30 4.66
CA LEU A 414 5.13 -11.64 4.91
C LEU A 414 5.27 -10.17 5.30
N ASP A 415 4.22 -9.43 5.00
CA ASP A 415 3.90 -8.13 5.57
C ASP A 415 2.48 -8.16 6.14
N GLU A 416 2.07 -7.11 6.86
CA GLU A 416 0.74 -7.04 7.48
C GLU A 416 -0.38 -7.26 6.47
N GLU A 417 -0.23 -6.74 5.24
CA GLU A 417 -1.23 -6.89 4.17
C GLU A 417 -1.45 -8.35 3.76
N ASP A 418 -0.42 -9.20 3.81
CA ASP A 418 -0.51 -10.62 3.44
C ASP A 418 -1.35 -11.43 4.44
N LEU A 419 -1.45 -10.96 5.70
CA LEU A 419 -2.26 -11.57 6.75
C LEU A 419 -3.67 -10.96 6.90
N ALA A 420 -3.99 -9.91 6.13
CA ALA A 420 -5.27 -9.21 6.26
C ALA A 420 -6.50 -10.12 6.01
N LEU A 421 -6.41 -11.03 5.03
CA LEU A 421 -7.47 -12.03 4.85
C LEU A 421 -7.56 -13.03 6.00
N CYS A 422 -6.43 -13.42 6.60
CA CYS A 422 -6.42 -14.28 7.78
C CYS A 422 -7.13 -13.60 8.96
N THR A 423 -6.86 -12.30 9.18
CA THR A 423 -7.59 -11.47 10.15
C THR A 423 -9.08 -11.43 9.85
N TYR A 424 -9.46 -11.19 8.58
CA TYR A 424 -10.86 -11.11 8.17
C TYR A 424 -11.65 -12.42 8.41
N VAL A 425 -11.06 -13.58 8.08
CA VAL A 425 -11.72 -14.88 8.23
C VAL A 425 -11.58 -15.49 9.62
N CYS A 426 -10.87 -14.83 10.53
CA CYS A 426 -10.60 -15.34 11.87
C CYS A 426 -11.86 -15.46 12.72
N PRO A 427 -12.25 -16.68 13.16
CA PRO A 427 -13.38 -16.84 14.06
C PRO A 427 -13.13 -16.20 15.44
N GLY A 428 -11.87 -16.16 15.88
CA GLY A 428 -11.43 -15.61 17.15
C GLY A 428 -11.29 -14.09 17.16
N LYS A 429 -11.42 -13.42 15.99
CA LYS A 429 -11.31 -11.96 15.83
C LYS A 429 -9.94 -11.37 16.20
N TYR A 430 -8.88 -12.14 16.01
CA TYR A 430 -7.50 -11.66 16.19
C TYR A 430 -7.06 -10.78 15.02
N GLU A 431 -6.27 -9.77 15.33
CA GLU A 431 -5.52 -8.97 14.35
C GLU A 431 -4.10 -9.49 14.26
N TYR A 432 -3.75 -10.09 13.13
CA TYR A 432 -2.45 -10.73 12.94
C TYR A 432 -1.36 -9.78 12.43
N GLY A 433 -1.73 -8.69 11.77
CA GLY A 433 -0.77 -7.71 11.26
C GLY A 433 0.15 -7.15 12.34
N PRO A 434 -0.37 -6.58 13.45
CA PRO A 434 0.46 -6.09 14.55
C PRO A 434 1.32 -7.16 15.21
N ALA A 435 0.82 -8.41 15.32
CA ALA A 435 1.59 -9.52 15.86
C ALA A 435 2.80 -9.85 14.96
N LEU A 436 2.57 -9.94 13.63
CA LEU A 436 3.64 -10.12 12.64
C LEU A 436 4.68 -9.00 12.73
N ARG A 437 4.25 -7.72 12.76
CA ARG A 437 5.18 -6.59 12.86
C ARG A 437 6.02 -6.63 14.12
N SER A 438 5.44 -7.04 15.25
CA SER A 438 6.17 -7.20 16.50
C SER A 438 7.25 -8.29 16.38
N VAL A 439 6.90 -9.46 15.83
CA VAL A 439 7.83 -10.57 15.61
C VAL A 439 8.95 -10.18 14.64
N LEU A 440 8.61 -9.60 13.46
CA LEU A 440 9.61 -9.15 12.49
C LEU A 440 10.57 -8.11 13.08
N THR A 441 10.06 -7.20 13.91
CA THR A 441 10.91 -6.19 14.57
C THR A 441 11.88 -6.82 15.55
N ARG A 442 11.45 -7.85 16.29
CA ARG A 442 12.32 -8.59 17.22
C ARG A 442 13.38 -9.39 16.47
N ILE A 443 13.00 -10.11 15.42
CA ILE A 443 13.94 -10.87 14.58
C ILE A 443 15.03 -9.95 14.04
N GLU A 444 14.67 -8.77 13.55
CA GLU A 444 15.64 -7.81 13.01
C GLU A 444 16.60 -7.24 14.08
N GLN A 445 16.15 -7.17 15.34
CA GLN A 445 16.97 -6.64 16.45
C GLN A 445 17.84 -7.69 17.10
N GLU A 446 17.42 -8.94 17.09
CA GLU A 446 18.08 -10.07 17.75
C GLU A 446 18.98 -10.88 16.77
N GLY A 447 18.71 -10.81 15.47
CA GLY A 447 19.44 -11.51 14.39
C GLY A 447 20.46 -10.68 13.72
#